data_ba2d88107ac2b31a31402f6806ee6a95
#
_entry.id   ba2d88107ac2b31a31402f6806ee6a95
#
_cell.length_a   1.000
_cell.length_b   1.000
_cell.length_c   1.000
_cell.angle_alpha   90.00
_cell.angle_beta   90.00
_cell.angle_gamma   90.00
#
_symmetry.space_group_name_H-M   'P 1'
#
loop_
_entity.id
_entity.type
_entity.pdbx_description
1 polymer ?
#
loop_
_entity_poly.entity_id
_entity_poly.type
_entity_poly.pdbx_seq_one_letter_code
_entity_poly.pdbx_strand_id
1 'polypeptide(L)'
;MSSLLRRAGAKRIVALTHGHEVWWSKVFPFNLIMRRIGKTTDSLTYLGEFTGSAIAGALSRKSSETMVKIAPGIDTDHFKPLDSKDLRKSLGLEHKKVIVSVGRLVHRKGQDFLIKSMPLILAQVPNAHLVLIGQGPYLKHLQSLVTKFRIHENVSFIGRIQYQELPQYICAGDIFAMPSRSRLAGLEVEGLGIVYLEASACGLPVVAGASGGAPDAVIESVTGYVVEGTDTQQISKRIVELLLDEELRKKMGDAGRQWIVKDWRWEIWAAKFAKLLAG
;
A
#
# COMPACT_ATOMS: atom_id res chain seq x y z
N MET A 1 24.76 -15.36 -12.43
CA MET A 1 24.02 -16.29 -11.55
C MET A 1 23.19 -17.30 -12.35
N SER A 2 22.30 -16.88 -13.26
CA SER A 2 21.43 -17.78 -14.07
C SER A 2 22.22 -18.82 -14.88
N SER A 3 23.35 -18.46 -15.49
CA SER A 3 24.22 -19.44 -16.19
C SER A 3 24.80 -20.52 -15.26
N LEU A 4 25.11 -20.17 -14.02
CA LEU A 4 25.56 -21.15 -13.02
C LEU A 4 24.43 -22.07 -12.59
N LEU A 5 23.24 -21.52 -12.39
CA LEU A 5 22.04 -22.34 -12.07
C LEU A 5 21.71 -23.33 -13.19
N ARG A 6 21.82 -22.88 -14.47
CA ARG A 6 21.65 -23.80 -15.62
C ARG A 6 22.67 -24.93 -15.62
N ARG A 7 23.95 -24.62 -15.38
CA ARG A 7 25.01 -25.64 -15.28
C ARG A 7 24.77 -26.62 -14.11
N ALA A 8 24.16 -26.14 -13.03
CA ALA A 8 23.75 -26.96 -11.90
C ALA A 8 22.46 -27.76 -12.11
N GLY A 9 21.90 -27.75 -13.34
CA GLY A 9 20.73 -28.55 -13.71
C GLY A 9 19.38 -27.85 -13.57
N ALA A 10 19.33 -26.54 -13.30
CA ALA A 10 18.07 -25.81 -13.25
C ALA A 10 17.39 -25.80 -14.62
N LYS A 11 16.23 -26.45 -14.74
CA LYS A 11 15.43 -26.52 -15.97
C LYS A 11 14.70 -25.20 -16.23
N ARG A 12 14.28 -24.51 -15.18
CA ARG A 12 13.56 -23.23 -15.27
C ARG A 12 14.12 -22.22 -14.25
N ILE A 13 14.21 -20.97 -14.64
CA ILE A 13 14.68 -19.85 -13.82
C ILE A 13 13.70 -18.71 -13.94
N VAL A 14 13.09 -18.33 -12.82
CA VAL A 14 12.17 -17.19 -12.70
C VAL A 14 12.83 -16.12 -11.84
N ALA A 15 12.87 -14.88 -12.32
CA ALA A 15 13.32 -13.74 -11.53
C ALA A 15 12.14 -13.01 -10.93
N LEU A 16 12.15 -12.85 -9.59
CA LEU A 16 11.13 -12.10 -8.86
C LEU A 16 11.52 -10.62 -8.78
N THR A 17 10.54 -9.72 -8.97
CA THR A 17 10.70 -8.30 -8.71
C THR A 17 9.71 -7.84 -7.63
N HIS A 18 10.15 -6.89 -6.78
CA HIS A 18 9.40 -6.44 -5.60
C HIS A 18 9.15 -4.93 -5.59
N GLY A 19 9.34 -4.26 -6.76
CA GLY A 19 9.15 -2.81 -6.92
C GLY A 19 10.42 -1.97 -6.76
N HIS A 20 11.45 -2.46 -6.08
CA HIS A 20 12.76 -1.79 -6.03
C HIS A 20 13.41 -1.67 -7.41
N GLU A 21 13.15 -2.62 -8.27
CA GLU A 21 13.70 -2.72 -9.63
C GLU A 21 13.18 -1.62 -10.56
N VAL A 22 12.14 -0.89 -10.16
CA VAL A 22 11.64 0.26 -10.93
C VAL A 22 12.71 1.33 -11.12
N TRP A 23 13.51 1.65 -10.08
CA TRP A 23 14.60 2.59 -10.28
C TRP A 23 15.77 1.98 -11.05
N TRP A 24 16.02 0.65 -10.95
CA TRP A 24 17.01 -0.03 -11.74
C TRP A 24 16.71 0.09 -13.25
N SER A 25 15.43 0.00 -13.61
CA SER A 25 15.03 0.12 -15.01
C SER A 25 15.39 1.47 -15.64
N LYS A 26 15.50 2.52 -14.80
CA LYS A 26 15.72 3.91 -15.24
C LYS A 26 17.17 4.38 -15.16
N VAL A 27 18.01 3.74 -14.35
CA VAL A 27 19.36 4.25 -14.02
C VAL A 27 20.45 3.37 -14.62
N PHE A 28 21.38 4.02 -15.38
CA PHE A 28 22.60 3.37 -15.84
C PHE A 28 23.60 3.17 -14.68
N PRO A 29 24.30 2.01 -14.55
CA PRO A 29 24.28 0.85 -15.46
C PRO A 29 23.24 -0.24 -15.06
N PHE A 30 22.37 0.01 -14.07
CA PHE A 30 21.43 -0.98 -13.54
C PHE A 30 20.41 -1.48 -14.56
N ASN A 31 20.01 -0.62 -15.51
CA ASN A 31 19.16 -1.00 -16.63
C ASN A 31 19.78 -2.07 -17.53
N LEU A 32 21.10 -2.06 -17.70
CA LEU A 32 21.82 -3.12 -18.43
C LEU A 32 21.82 -4.44 -17.64
N ILE A 33 21.91 -4.36 -16.32
CA ILE A 33 21.80 -5.55 -15.44
C ILE A 33 20.39 -6.14 -15.57
N MET A 34 19.34 -5.32 -15.51
CA MET A 34 17.96 -5.75 -15.71
C MET A 34 17.78 -6.42 -17.07
N ARG A 35 18.30 -5.82 -18.13
CA ARG A 35 18.27 -6.38 -19.50
C ARG A 35 18.98 -7.74 -19.58
N ARG A 36 20.11 -7.89 -18.88
CA ARG A 36 20.83 -9.16 -18.81
C ARG A 36 20.05 -10.22 -18.01
N ILE A 37 19.42 -9.84 -16.89
CA ILE A 37 18.55 -10.74 -16.12
C ILE A 37 17.44 -11.25 -17.03
N GLY A 38 16.71 -10.37 -17.71
CA GLY A 38 15.62 -10.75 -18.61
C GLY A 38 16.06 -11.70 -19.73
N LYS A 39 17.27 -11.52 -20.31
CA LYS A 39 17.80 -12.42 -21.34
C LYS A 39 18.21 -13.81 -20.84
N THR A 40 18.48 -13.96 -19.54
CA THR A 40 19.04 -15.18 -18.97
C THR A 40 18.06 -15.96 -18.09
N THR A 41 16.87 -15.43 -17.86
CA THR A 41 15.76 -16.06 -17.15
C THR A 41 14.66 -16.45 -18.13
N ASP A 42 13.82 -17.42 -17.76
CA ASP A 42 12.68 -17.86 -18.59
C ASP A 42 11.49 -16.90 -18.42
N SER A 43 11.36 -16.29 -17.25
CA SER A 43 10.33 -15.30 -16.95
C SER A 43 10.81 -14.33 -15.89
N LEU A 44 10.28 -13.10 -15.91
CA LEU A 44 10.32 -12.16 -14.80
C LEU A 44 8.90 -11.97 -14.25
N THR A 45 8.79 -11.79 -12.93
CA THR A 45 7.50 -11.42 -12.35
C THR A 45 7.44 -9.92 -12.06
N TYR A 46 6.23 -9.39 -11.94
CA TYR A 46 5.97 -8.03 -11.51
C TYR A 46 4.74 -7.99 -10.59
N LEU A 47 4.64 -6.95 -9.76
CA LEU A 47 3.60 -6.87 -8.71
C LEU A 47 2.27 -6.34 -9.23
N GLY A 48 2.29 -5.27 -10.03
CA GLY A 48 1.14 -4.55 -10.55
C GLY A 48 1.46 -3.90 -11.90
N GLU A 49 0.48 -3.26 -12.51
CA GLU A 49 0.59 -2.70 -13.86
C GLU A 49 1.70 -1.65 -13.96
N PHE A 50 1.82 -0.79 -12.93
CA PHE A 50 2.89 0.21 -12.87
C PHE A 50 4.28 -0.45 -12.86
N THR A 51 4.51 -1.43 -11.99
CA THR A 51 5.83 -2.10 -11.89
C THR A 51 6.14 -2.89 -13.15
N GLY A 52 5.14 -3.55 -13.75
CA GLY A 52 5.26 -4.27 -15.02
C GLY A 52 5.70 -3.35 -16.16
N SER A 53 4.99 -2.24 -16.35
CA SER A 53 5.31 -1.26 -17.40
C SER A 53 6.69 -0.64 -17.21
N ALA A 54 7.06 -0.26 -15.99
CA ALA A 54 8.35 0.34 -15.68
C ALA A 54 9.52 -0.62 -15.95
N ILE A 55 9.39 -1.90 -15.62
CA ILE A 55 10.43 -2.91 -15.82
C ILE A 55 10.51 -3.32 -17.29
N ALA A 56 9.38 -3.49 -17.97
CA ALA A 56 9.33 -3.85 -19.39
C ALA A 56 10.15 -2.88 -20.25
N GLY A 57 10.14 -1.58 -19.94
CA GLY A 57 10.91 -0.56 -20.64
C GLY A 57 12.44 -0.77 -20.64
N ALA A 58 12.97 -1.50 -19.66
CA ALA A 58 14.40 -1.82 -19.59
C ALA A 58 14.77 -3.16 -20.26
N LEU A 59 13.79 -3.98 -20.63
CA LEU A 59 13.99 -5.33 -21.17
C LEU A 59 14.05 -5.33 -22.71
N SER A 60 14.46 -6.47 -23.29
CA SER A 60 14.23 -6.73 -24.70
C SER A 60 12.75 -7.09 -24.93
N ARG A 61 12.22 -6.86 -26.12
CA ARG A 61 10.84 -7.24 -26.49
C ARG A 61 10.51 -8.68 -26.12
N LYS A 62 11.38 -9.62 -26.50
CA LYS A 62 11.24 -11.05 -26.15
C LYS A 62 11.14 -11.28 -24.65
N SER A 63 11.95 -10.57 -23.85
CA SER A 63 11.93 -10.74 -22.38
C SER A 63 10.73 -10.06 -21.72
N SER A 64 10.24 -8.95 -22.26
CA SER A 64 9.02 -8.29 -21.75
C SER A 64 7.76 -9.11 -22.05
N GLU A 65 7.70 -9.83 -23.15
CA GLU A 65 6.60 -10.74 -23.51
C GLU A 65 6.50 -11.96 -22.58
N THR A 66 7.59 -12.33 -21.89
CA THR A 66 7.61 -13.44 -20.92
C THR A 66 7.38 -12.99 -19.47
N MET A 67 7.05 -11.72 -19.24
CA MET A 67 6.75 -11.21 -17.91
C MET A 67 5.38 -11.72 -17.43
N VAL A 68 5.30 -12.06 -16.14
CA VAL A 68 4.07 -12.57 -15.53
C VAL A 68 3.76 -11.79 -14.27
N LYS A 69 2.52 -11.31 -14.14
CA LYS A 69 2.03 -10.67 -12.91
C LYS A 69 1.93 -11.73 -11.82
N ILE A 70 2.72 -11.58 -10.77
CA ILE A 70 2.67 -12.33 -9.53
C ILE A 70 2.72 -11.31 -8.40
N ALA A 71 1.56 -11.02 -7.84
CA ALA A 71 1.44 -10.12 -6.71
C ALA A 71 1.52 -10.89 -5.37
N PRO A 72 1.87 -10.23 -4.27
CA PRO A 72 1.70 -10.81 -2.95
C PRO A 72 0.20 -11.00 -2.68
N GLY A 73 -0.18 -12.21 -2.31
CA GLY A 73 -1.55 -12.50 -1.89
C GLY A 73 -1.83 -11.95 -0.49
N ILE A 74 -3.11 -11.83 -0.16
CA ILE A 74 -3.58 -11.45 1.17
C ILE A 74 -4.12 -12.70 1.87
N ASP A 75 -3.68 -12.91 3.11
CA ASP A 75 -4.31 -13.87 4.01
C ASP A 75 -5.65 -13.29 4.49
N THR A 76 -6.73 -13.71 3.84
CA THR A 76 -8.07 -13.19 4.10
C THR A 76 -8.75 -13.82 5.32
N ASP A 77 -8.14 -14.80 5.94
CA ASP A 77 -8.55 -15.37 7.22
C ASP A 77 -7.92 -14.61 8.37
N HIS A 78 -6.72 -14.07 8.16
CA HIS A 78 -6.05 -13.18 9.09
C HIS A 78 -6.57 -11.74 8.97
N PHE A 79 -6.55 -11.15 7.77
CA PHE A 79 -7.12 -9.83 7.49
C PHE A 79 -8.59 -9.95 7.11
N LYS A 80 -9.46 -9.68 8.07
CA LYS A 80 -10.92 -9.70 7.92
C LYS A 80 -11.56 -8.69 8.87
N PRO A 81 -12.82 -8.31 8.65
CA PRO A 81 -13.54 -7.47 9.60
C PRO A 81 -13.56 -8.13 10.98
N LEU A 82 -13.15 -7.38 12.00
CA LEU A 82 -13.10 -7.80 13.42
C LEU A 82 -13.83 -6.77 14.29
N ASP A 83 -14.42 -7.22 15.38
CA ASP A 83 -14.88 -6.29 16.41
C ASP A 83 -13.66 -5.69 17.13
N SER A 84 -13.54 -4.38 17.09
CA SER A 84 -12.44 -3.61 17.69
C SER A 84 -12.88 -2.67 18.80
N LYS A 85 -14.10 -2.86 19.36
CA LYS A 85 -14.66 -1.98 20.39
C LYS A 85 -13.75 -1.87 21.62
N ASP A 86 -13.26 -2.99 22.12
CA ASP A 86 -12.38 -3.00 23.31
C ASP A 86 -11.05 -2.29 23.02
N LEU A 87 -10.47 -2.48 21.83
CA LEU A 87 -9.28 -1.76 21.44
C LEU A 87 -9.56 -0.26 21.27
N ARG A 88 -10.68 0.13 20.64
CA ARG A 88 -11.07 1.55 20.54
C ARG A 88 -11.23 2.17 21.93
N LYS A 89 -11.82 1.45 22.87
CA LYS A 89 -11.97 1.89 24.27
C LYS A 89 -10.62 2.08 24.95
N SER A 90 -9.72 1.11 24.84
CA SER A 90 -8.39 1.20 25.43
C SER A 90 -7.54 2.34 24.87
N LEU A 91 -7.80 2.75 23.61
CA LEU A 91 -7.14 3.86 22.94
C LEU A 91 -7.89 5.20 23.09
N GLY A 92 -9.02 5.26 23.80
CA GLY A 92 -9.85 6.47 23.94
C GLY A 92 -10.51 6.93 22.63
N LEU A 93 -10.86 6.00 21.75
CA LEU A 93 -11.39 6.25 20.41
C LEU A 93 -12.89 5.94 20.25
N GLU A 94 -13.61 5.66 21.34
CA GLU A 94 -15.02 5.20 21.30
C GLU A 94 -15.95 6.15 20.54
N HIS A 95 -15.75 7.47 20.71
CA HIS A 95 -16.60 8.50 20.09
C HIS A 95 -15.87 9.26 18.96
N LYS A 96 -14.79 8.72 18.46
CA LYS A 96 -13.99 9.34 17.40
C LYS A 96 -14.34 8.76 16.03
N LYS A 97 -14.18 9.59 15.00
CA LYS A 97 -14.09 9.15 13.59
C LYS A 97 -12.62 8.88 13.28
N VAL A 98 -12.27 7.60 13.13
CA VAL A 98 -10.86 7.16 13.15
C VAL A 98 -10.31 6.96 11.76
N ILE A 99 -9.21 7.64 11.48
CA ILE A 99 -8.38 7.48 10.29
C ILE A 99 -7.17 6.64 10.67
N VAL A 100 -7.00 5.45 10.12
CA VAL A 100 -5.83 4.60 10.36
C VAL A 100 -4.84 4.72 9.22
N SER A 101 -3.55 4.83 9.55
CA SER A 101 -2.44 4.77 8.60
C SER A 101 -1.37 3.82 9.11
N VAL A 102 -1.04 2.80 8.32
CA VAL A 102 -0.07 1.77 8.69
C VAL A 102 1.11 1.78 7.75
N GLY A 103 2.30 1.80 8.29
CA GLY A 103 3.51 1.66 7.50
C GLY A 103 4.77 2.25 8.13
N ARG A 104 5.89 2.01 7.48
CA ARG A 104 7.15 2.63 7.89
C ARG A 104 7.04 4.15 7.83
N LEU A 105 7.46 4.84 8.88
CA LEU A 105 7.44 6.31 8.93
C LEU A 105 8.61 6.88 8.12
N VAL A 106 8.35 7.12 6.83
CA VAL A 106 9.30 7.67 5.85
C VAL A 106 8.59 8.61 4.89
N HIS A 107 9.32 9.53 4.27
CA HIS A 107 8.77 10.60 3.42
C HIS A 107 7.78 10.11 2.35
N ARG A 108 8.10 9.01 1.65
CA ARG A 108 7.25 8.53 0.55
C ARG A 108 5.87 8.03 0.97
N LYS A 109 5.67 7.69 2.26
CA LYS A 109 4.39 7.20 2.79
C LYS A 109 3.35 8.30 3.03
N GLY A 110 3.74 9.57 2.99
CA GLY A 110 2.81 10.70 2.99
C GLY A 110 2.15 11.03 4.33
N GLN A 111 2.57 10.39 5.45
CA GLN A 111 1.99 10.68 6.76
C GLN A 111 2.10 12.17 7.16
N ASP A 112 3.11 12.87 6.68
CA ASP A 112 3.27 14.32 6.90
C ASP A 112 2.16 15.14 6.19
N PHE A 113 1.77 14.77 4.96
CA PHE A 113 0.66 15.42 4.28
C PHE A 113 -0.69 15.03 4.88
N LEU A 114 -0.82 13.81 5.38
CA LEU A 114 -2.01 13.40 6.13
C LEU A 114 -2.16 14.24 7.42
N ILE A 115 -1.08 14.45 8.21
CA ILE A 115 -1.08 15.35 9.36
C ILE A 115 -1.39 16.79 8.95
N LYS A 116 -0.80 17.29 7.86
CA LYS A 116 -1.08 18.65 7.34
C LYS A 116 -2.54 18.83 6.88
N SER A 117 -3.21 17.75 6.52
CA SER A 117 -4.63 17.76 6.14
C SER A 117 -5.57 17.75 7.35
N MET A 118 -5.09 17.34 8.55
CA MET A 118 -5.92 17.24 9.75
C MET A 118 -6.63 18.53 10.14
N PRO A 119 -6.02 19.73 10.08
CA PRO A 119 -6.76 20.96 10.37
C PRO A 119 -7.99 21.18 9.49
N LEU A 120 -7.90 20.84 8.20
CA LEU A 120 -9.02 20.92 7.26
C LEU A 120 -10.11 19.88 7.53
N ILE A 121 -9.67 18.68 7.94
CA ILE A 121 -10.57 17.58 8.34
C ILE A 121 -11.31 17.95 9.62
N LEU A 122 -10.59 18.42 10.64
CA LEU A 122 -11.14 18.78 11.96
C LEU A 122 -12.12 19.95 11.87
N ALA A 123 -11.96 20.87 10.93
CA ALA A 123 -12.91 21.96 10.69
C ALA A 123 -14.30 21.45 10.28
N GLN A 124 -14.41 20.26 9.70
CA GLN A 124 -15.68 19.67 9.24
C GLN A 124 -16.08 18.45 10.07
N VAL A 125 -15.12 17.74 10.65
CA VAL A 125 -15.31 16.54 11.48
C VAL A 125 -14.51 16.72 12.78
N PRO A 126 -15.03 17.50 13.77
CA PRO A 126 -14.27 17.86 14.99
C PRO A 126 -13.81 16.68 15.83
N ASN A 127 -14.52 15.54 15.75
CA ASN A 127 -14.16 14.30 16.43
C ASN A 127 -13.28 13.36 15.60
N ALA A 128 -12.70 13.83 14.47
CA ALA A 128 -11.75 13.01 13.72
C ALA A 128 -10.47 12.76 14.52
N HIS A 129 -9.93 11.55 14.38
CA HIS A 129 -8.70 11.15 15.06
C HIS A 129 -7.81 10.33 14.10
N LEU A 130 -6.55 10.68 14.00
CA LEU A 130 -5.57 10.00 13.17
C LEU A 130 -4.72 9.04 14.02
N VAL A 131 -4.72 7.77 13.66
CA VAL A 131 -3.90 6.72 14.29
C VAL A 131 -2.78 6.33 13.33
N LEU A 132 -1.54 6.62 13.71
CA LEU A 132 -0.32 6.29 12.96
C LEU A 132 0.36 5.07 13.56
N ILE A 133 0.43 3.99 12.78
CA ILE A 133 1.00 2.70 13.20
C ILE A 133 2.27 2.44 12.40
N GLY A 134 3.38 2.26 13.12
CA GLY A 134 4.67 1.97 12.56
C GLY A 134 5.81 2.77 13.16
N GLN A 135 7.00 2.51 12.68
CA GLN A 135 8.23 3.17 13.12
C GLN A 135 9.05 3.63 11.91
N GLY A 136 9.92 4.61 12.12
CA GLY A 136 10.85 5.05 11.08
C GLY A 136 11.54 6.37 11.40
N PRO A 137 12.53 6.73 10.60
CA PRO A 137 13.37 7.92 10.86
C PRO A 137 12.59 9.25 10.76
N TYR A 138 11.38 9.22 10.18
CA TYR A 138 10.55 10.41 9.99
C TYR A 138 9.67 10.76 11.21
N LEU A 139 9.67 9.93 12.28
CA LEU A 139 8.82 10.09 13.46
C LEU A 139 8.94 11.48 14.09
N LYS A 140 10.17 11.94 14.38
CA LYS A 140 10.41 13.26 15.01
C LYS A 140 9.83 14.40 14.18
N HIS A 141 9.95 14.33 12.85
CA HIS A 141 9.35 15.33 11.96
C HIS A 141 7.82 15.29 12.01
N LEU A 142 7.21 14.10 12.01
CA LEU A 142 5.75 13.96 12.13
C LEU A 142 5.25 14.53 13.46
N GLN A 143 5.94 14.26 14.57
CA GLN A 143 5.61 14.83 15.89
C GLN A 143 5.73 16.36 15.89
N SER A 144 6.76 16.93 15.25
CA SER A 144 6.89 18.39 15.12
C SER A 144 5.75 19.04 14.33
N LEU A 145 5.19 18.34 13.33
CA LEU A 145 4.01 18.80 12.61
C LEU A 145 2.75 18.79 13.50
N VAL A 146 2.56 17.75 14.30
CA VAL A 146 1.45 17.67 15.26
C VAL A 146 1.51 18.85 16.24
N THR A 147 2.70 19.17 16.76
CA THR A 147 2.93 20.35 17.62
C THR A 147 2.66 21.66 16.87
N LYS A 148 3.18 21.79 15.66
CA LYS A 148 2.99 23.00 14.83
C LYS A 148 1.51 23.30 14.58
N PHE A 149 0.71 22.28 14.31
CA PHE A 149 -0.74 22.43 14.04
C PHE A 149 -1.60 22.36 15.31
N ARG A 150 -1.01 22.13 16.49
CA ARG A 150 -1.71 22.04 17.79
C ARG A 150 -2.81 20.98 17.82
N ILE A 151 -2.55 19.82 17.24
CA ILE A 151 -3.52 18.72 17.09
C ILE A 151 -3.12 17.46 17.88
N HIS A 152 -2.46 17.65 19.05
CA HIS A 152 -1.99 16.54 19.89
C HIS A 152 -3.13 15.59 20.32
N GLU A 153 -4.32 16.11 20.58
CA GLU A 153 -5.49 15.32 21.00
C GLU A 153 -6.16 14.57 19.84
N ASN A 154 -5.72 14.82 18.61
CA ASN A 154 -6.32 14.25 17.40
C ASN A 154 -5.37 13.33 16.63
N VAL A 155 -4.15 13.08 17.14
CA VAL A 155 -3.17 12.22 16.50
C VAL A 155 -2.48 11.31 17.52
N SER A 156 -2.57 10.00 17.31
CA SER A 156 -1.88 8.99 18.11
C SER A 156 -0.79 8.30 17.31
N PHE A 157 0.39 8.16 17.94
CA PHE A 157 1.52 7.37 17.42
C PHE A 157 1.60 6.06 18.21
N ILE A 158 1.17 4.96 17.62
CA ILE A 158 1.13 3.64 18.29
C ILE A 158 2.50 2.98 18.32
N GLY A 159 3.37 3.33 17.36
CA GLY A 159 4.63 2.62 17.20
C GLY A 159 4.47 1.32 16.42
N ARG A 160 5.42 0.40 16.60
CA ARG A 160 5.39 -0.91 15.94
C ARG A 160 4.50 -1.86 16.74
N ILE A 161 3.61 -2.54 16.06
CA ILE A 161 2.77 -3.63 16.60
C ILE A 161 3.18 -4.97 15.99
N GLN A 162 2.76 -6.07 16.59
CA GLN A 162 2.96 -7.41 16.05
C GLN A 162 2.03 -7.65 14.86
N TYR A 163 2.49 -8.49 13.91
CA TYR A 163 1.71 -8.81 12.72
C TYR A 163 0.34 -9.41 13.05
N GLN A 164 0.30 -10.25 14.09
CA GLN A 164 -0.91 -10.91 14.57
C GLN A 164 -1.99 -9.93 15.07
N GLU A 165 -1.58 -8.78 15.59
CA GLU A 165 -2.48 -7.74 16.12
C GLU A 165 -2.92 -6.74 15.04
N LEU A 166 -2.19 -6.69 13.90
CA LEU A 166 -2.39 -5.68 12.87
C LEU A 166 -3.83 -5.59 12.35
N PRO A 167 -4.55 -6.71 12.08
CA PRO A 167 -5.95 -6.63 11.63
C PRO A 167 -6.86 -5.91 12.63
N GLN A 168 -6.66 -6.13 13.93
CA GLN A 168 -7.48 -5.51 14.97
C GLN A 168 -7.26 -3.99 15.04
N TYR A 169 -6.01 -3.54 14.87
CA TYR A 169 -5.69 -2.12 14.79
C TYR A 169 -6.22 -1.47 13.50
N ILE A 170 -6.19 -2.17 12.37
CA ILE A 170 -6.80 -1.68 11.13
C ILE A 170 -8.32 -1.57 11.33
N CYS A 171 -8.98 -2.60 11.85
CA CYS A 171 -10.42 -2.60 12.12
C CYS A 171 -10.87 -1.58 13.18
N ALA A 172 -9.95 -1.04 13.99
CA ALA A 172 -10.25 0.10 14.86
C ALA A 172 -10.45 1.41 14.09
N GLY A 173 -10.10 1.47 12.79
CA GLY A 173 -10.36 2.58 11.90
C GLY A 173 -11.76 2.59 11.30
N ASP A 174 -12.23 3.77 10.93
CA ASP A 174 -13.40 3.95 10.07
C ASP A 174 -12.98 4.00 8.59
N ILE A 175 -11.78 4.51 8.32
CA ILE A 175 -11.15 4.55 7.00
C ILE A 175 -9.65 4.27 7.13
N PHE A 176 -9.06 3.80 6.04
CA PHE A 176 -7.60 3.71 5.91
C PHE A 176 -7.08 4.82 4.99
N ALA A 177 -6.05 5.55 5.41
CA ALA A 177 -5.45 6.59 4.58
C ALA A 177 -3.92 6.56 4.64
N MET A 178 -3.28 6.46 3.48
CA MET A 178 -1.83 6.63 3.33
C MET A 178 -1.55 7.31 1.98
N PRO A 179 -1.52 8.66 1.93
CA PRO A 179 -1.32 9.42 0.71
C PRO A 179 0.15 9.36 0.26
N SER A 180 0.60 8.18 -0.15
CA SER A 180 1.96 7.95 -0.62
C SER A 180 2.29 8.82 -1.83
N ARG A 181 3.56 9.22 -1.95
CA ARG A 181 4.03 10.07 -3.05
C ARG A 181 5.32 9.57 -3.66
N SER A 182 5.46 9.80 -4.95
CA SER A 182 6.71 9.56 -5.67
C SER A 182 7.74 10.65 -5.33
N ARG A 183 9.01 10.26 -5.25
CA ARG A 183 10.13 11.15 -4.92
C ARG A 183 11.30 10.90 -5.87
N LEU A 184 12.28 11.82 -5.84
CA LEU A 184 13.50 11.71 -6.65
C LEU A 184 13.19 11.45 -8.13
N ALA A 185 12.31 12.27 -8.72
CA ALA A 185 11.86 12.14 -10.10
C ALA A 185 11.32 10.71 -10.44
N GLY A 186 10.62 10.08 -9.48
CA GLY A 186 10.03 8.76 -9.67
C GLY A 186 11.01 7.59 -9.51
N LEU A 187 12.16 7.81 -8.88
CA LEU A 187 13.07 6.74 -8.49
C LEU A 187 12.66 6.09 -7.16
N GLU A 188 12.02 6.86 -6.27
CA GLU A 188 11.44 6.34 -5.03
C GLU A 188 9.92 6.39 -5.12
N VAL A 189 9.30 5.22 -5.29
CA VAL A 189 7.84 5.05 -5.48
C VAL A 189 7.29 3.98 -4.54
N GLU A 190 5.98 3.93 -4.39
CA GLU A 190 5.31 2.78 -3.80
C GLU A 190 5.29 1.61 -4.80
N GLY A 191 5.73 0.41 -4.39
CA GLY A 191 5.78 -0.74 -5.30
C GLY A 191 4.38 -1.29 -5.65
N LEU A 192 3.56 -1.49 -4.64
CA LEU A 192 2.16 -1.89 -4.71
C LEU A 192 1.38 -1.32 -3.51
N GLY A 193 1.99 -1.35 -2.31
CA GLY A 193 1.31 -0.94 -1.08
C GLY A 193 0.37 -2.01 -0.55
N ILE A 194 0.91 -3.19 -0.19
CA ILE A 194 0.14 -4.33 0.34
C ILE A 194 -0.82 -3.93 1.46
N VAL A 195 -0.46 -2.94 2.28
CA VAL A 195 -1.27 -2.46 3.40
C VAL A 195 -2.62 -1.86 2.96
N TYR A 196 -2.75 -1.35 1.74
CA TYR A 196 -4.05 -0.92 1.19
C TYR A 196 -4.96 -2.13 0.97
N LEU A 197 -4.40 -3.23 0.45
CA LEU A 197 -5.12 -4.48 0.25
C LEU A 197 -5.50 -5.12 1.60
N GLU A 198 -4.60 -5.06 2.59
CA GLU A 198 -4.88 -5.52 3.97
C GLU A 198 -6.02 -4.71 4.60
N ALA A 199 -6.05 -3.39 4.41
CA ALA A 199 -7.13 -2.53 4.90
C ALA A 199 -8.47 -2.83 4.19
N SER A 200 -8.45 -2.99 2.86
CA SER A 200 -9.62 -3.42 2.10
C SER A 200 -10.10 -4.81 2.53
N ALA A 201 -9.19 -5.73 2.84
CA ALA A 201 -9.50 -7.05 3.38
C ALA A 201 -10.20 -6.96 4.75
N CYS A 202 -9.87 -5.97 5.57
CA CYS A 202 -10.54 -5.66 6.82
C CYS A 202 -11.88 -4.91 6.64
N GLY A 203 -12.28 -4.60 5.40
CA GLY A 203 -13.55 -3.93 5.10
C GLY A 203 -13.49 -2.39 5.23
N LEU A 204 -12.32 -1.78 5.21
CA LEU A 204 -12.18 -0.33 5.23
C LEU A 204 -12.07 0.23 3.81
N PRO A 205 -12.72 1.35 3.51
CA PRO A 205 -12.42 2.11 2.31
C PRO A 205 -11.03 2.74 2.42
N VAL A 206 -10.35 2.88 1.30
CA VAL A 206 -8.94 3.27 1.22
C VAL A 206 -8.77 4.62 0.55
N VAL A 207 -7.95 5.51 1.15
CA VAL A 207 -7.44 6.72 0.49
C VAL A 207 -5.94 6.53 0.26
N ALA A 208 -5.58 6.20 -0.98
CA ALA A 208 -4.20 5.95 -1.39
C ALA A 208 -3.60 7.15 -2.14
N GLY A 209 -2.30 7.33 -2.07
CA GLY A 209 -1.63 8.36 -2.87
C GLY A 209 -1.26 7.87 -4.27
N ALA A 210 -1.25 8.77 -5.25
CA ALA A 210 -0.88 8.50 -6.64
C ALA A 210 0.64 8.29 -6.78
N SER A 211 1.17 7.22 -6.17
CA SER A 211 2.60 6.90 -6.17
C SER A 211 2.86 5.51 -6.68
N GLY A 212 3.54 5.40 -7.80
CA GLY A 212 3.94 4.11 -8.33
C GLY A 212 2.78 3.15 -8.51
N GLY A 213 2.89 1.97 -7.91
CA GLY A 213 1.85 0.93 -7.94
C GLY A 213 0.76 1.07 -6.87
N ALA A 214 0.74 2.13 -6.05
CA ALA A 214 -0.32 2.31 -5.06
C ALA A 214 -1.73 2.38 -5.69
N PRO A 215 -1.94 3.02 -6.87
CA PRO A 215 -3.23 2.97 -7.55
C PRO A 215 -3.69 1.56 -7.94
N ASP A 216 -2.77 0.62 -8.18
CA ASP A 216 -3.11 -0.78 -8.50
C ASP A 216 -3.78 -1.52 -7.32
N ALA A 217 -3.69 -0.96 -6.11
CA ALA A 217 -4.27 -1.50 -4.89
C ALA A 217 -5.62 -0.86 -4.51
N VAL A 218 -6.22 -0.04 -5.40
CA VAL A 218 -7.53 0.61 -5.20
C VAL A 218 -8.32 0.57 -6.49
N ILE A 219 -9.60 0.25 -6.43
CA ILE A 219 -10.54 0.49 -7.53
C ILE A 219 -11.19 1.84 -7.28
N GLU A 220 -10.77 2.86 -8.07
CA GLU A 220 -11.19 4.26 -7.91
C GLU A 220 -12.71 4.39 -7.83
N SER A 221 -13.21 5.11 -6.83
CA SER A 221 -14.63 5.36 -6.52
C SER A 221 -15.47 4.10 -6.22
N VAL A 222 -14.83 2.92 -6.13
CA VAL A 222 -15.50 1.64 -5.82
C VAL A 222 -15.02 1.09 -4.47
N THR A 223 -13.70 1.00 -4.26
CA THR A 223 -13.11 0.52 -3.01
C THR A 223 -12.43 1.64 -2.20
N GLY A 224 -12.37 2.84 -2.76
CA GLY A 224 -11.72 3.99 -2.18
C GLY A 224 -11.35 5.04 -3.21
N TYR A 225 -10.36 5.87 -2.87
CA TYR A 225 -9.91 6.99 -3.71
C TYR A 225 -8.40 7.00 -3.86
N VAL A 226 -7.94 7.40 -5.05
CA VAL A 226 -6.54 7.75 -5.30
C VAL A 226 -6.41 9.27 -5.33
N VAL A 227 -5.50 9.81 -4.52
CA VAL A 227 -5.30 11.25 -4.36
C VAL A 227 -3.86 11.65 -4.69
N GLU A 228 -3.64 12.89 -5.10
CA GLU A 228 -2.28 13.43 -5.14
C GLU A 228 -1.71 13.52 -3.72
N GLY A 229 -0.67 12.75 -3.45
CA GLY A 229 -0.12 12.55 -2.09
C GLY A 229 0.48 13.81 -1.43
N THR A 230 0.53 14.92 -2.16
CA THR A 230 0.99 16.23 -1.67
C THR A 230 -0.11 17.30 -1.65
N ASP A 231 -1.32 16.98 -2.10
CA ASP A 231 -2.47 17.87 -2.10
C ASP A 231 -3.33 17.69 -0.85
N THR A 232 -3.12 18.55 0.13
CA THR A 232 -3.87 18.53 1.40
C THR A 232 -5.37 18.80 1.23
N GLN A 233 -5.77 19.54 0.21
CA GLN A 233 -7.18 19.81 -0.09
C GLN A 233 -7.87 18.56 -0.62
N GLN A 234 -7.25 17.90 -1.59
CA GLN A 234 -7.78 16.65 -2.14
C GLN A 234 -7.83 15.54 -1.09
N ILE A 235 -6.76 15.39 -0.29
CA ILE A 235 -6.69 14.42 0.81
C ILE A 235 -7.83 14.68 1.81
N SER A 236 -7.96 15.91 2.31
CA SER A 236 -8.98 16.26 3.29
C SER A 236 -10.40 16.08 2.73
N LYS A 237 -10.66 16.50 1.49
CA LYS A 237 -11.97 16.35 0.84
C LYS A 237 -12.42 14.89 0.81
N ARG A 238 -11.55 13.96 0.38
CA ARG A 238 -11.91 12.53 0.27
C ARG A 238 -12.07 11.86 1.64
N ILE A 239 -11.25 12.25 2.61
CA ILE A 239 -11.37 11.77 3.98
C ILE A 239 -12.66 12.25 4.62
N VAL A 240 -12.99 13.54 4.52
CA VAL A 240 -14.22 14.11 5.07
C VAL A 240 -15.46 13.46 4.46
N GLU A 241 -15.49 13.32 3.13
CA GLU A 241 -16.56 12.62 2.41
C GLU A 241 -16.85 11.25 3.02
N LEU A 242 -15.81 10.42 3.18
CA LEU A 242 -15.93 9.08 3.76
C LEU A 242 -16.27 9.10 5.26
N LEU A 243 -15.82 10.07 6.05
CA LEU A 243 -16.12 10.15 7.47
C LEU A 243 -17.55 10.61 7.73
N LEU A 244 -18.14 11.46 6.87
CA LEU A 244 -19.50 11.97 7.04
C LEU A 244 -20.55 11.03 6.44
N ASP A 245 -20.26 10.36 5.33
CA ASP A 245 -21.17 9.43 4.66
C ASP A 245 -20.90 7.98 5.08
N GLU A 246 -21.70 7.49 6.01
CA GLU A 246 -21.58 6.13 6.53
C GLU A 246 -22.00 5.06 5.52
N GLU A 247 -23.00 5.34 4.70
CA GLU A 247 -23.47 4.41 3.66
C GLU A 247 -22.40 4.24 2.57
N LEU A 248 -21.83 5.34 2.10
CA LEU A 248 -20.73 5.32 1.14
C LEU A 248 -19.51 4.59 1.72
N ARG A 249 -19.15 4.89 2.97
CA ARG A 249 -18.03 4.25 3.68
C ARG A 249 -18.22 2.73 3.75
N LYS A 250 -19.41 2.29 4.16
CA LYS A 250 -19.74 0.86 4.22
C LYS A 250 -19.74 0.23 2.84
N LYS A 251 -20.38 0.85 1.86
CA LYS A 251 -20.44 0.35 0.47
C LYS A 251 -19.04 0.14 -0.12
N MET A 252 -18.14 1.10 0.05
CA MET A 252 -16.77 1.00 -0.45
C MET A 252 -15.95 -0.05 0.32
N GLY A 253 -16.11 -0.14 1.63
CA GLY A 253 -15.46 -1.15 2.46
C GLY A 253 -15.88 -2.57 2.08
N ASP A 254 -17.18 -2.81 1.94
CA ASP A 254 -17.75 -4.10 1.52
C ASP A 254 -17.26 -4.50 0.11
N ALA A 255 -17.27 -3.55 -0.83
CA ALA A 255 -16.75 -3.75 -2.18
C ALA A 255 -15.25 -4.09 -2.15
N GLY A 256 -14.47 -3.40 -1.32
CA GLY A 256 -13.05 -3.68 -1.11
C GLY A 256 -12.81 -5.09 -0.59
N ARG A 257 -13.55 -5.50 0.45
CA ARG A 257 -13.46 -6.87 1.01
C ARG A 257 -13.80 -7.93 -0.04
N GLN A 258 -14.89 -7.75 -0.78
CA GLN A 258 -15.29 -8.68 -1.83
C GLN A 258 -14.22 -8.81 -2.93
N TRP A 259 -13.67 -7.69 -3.36
CA TRP A 259 -12.58 -7.68 -4.36
C TRP A 259 -11.34 -8.42 -3.86
N ILE A 260 -10.91 -8.19 -2.60
CA ILE A 260 -9.75 -8.89 -2.05
C ILE A 260 -10.00 -10.40 -1.95
N VAL A 261 -11.15 -10.81 -1.45
CA VAL A 261 -11.50 -12.25 -1.36
C VAL A 261 -11.55 -12.92 -2.72
N LYS A 262 -12.02 -12.21 -3.74
CA LYS A 262 -12.14 -12.75 -5.10
C LYS A 262 -10.80 -12.85 -5.83
N ASP A 263 -9.98 -11.78 -5.77
CA ASP A 263 -8.87 -11.60 -6.72
C ASP A 263 -7.49 -11.57 -6.05
N TRP A 264 -7.41 -11.37 -4.72
CA TRP A 264 -6.14 -11.14 -4.03
C TRP A 264 -5.81 -12.17 -2.95
N ARG A 265 -6.56 -13.24 -2.81
CA ARG A 265 -6.24 -14.29 -1.84
C ARG A 265 -4.88 -14.90 -2.11
N TRP A 266 -4.16 -15.23 -1.02
CA TRP A 266 -2.85 -15.86 -1.08
C TRP A 266 -2.82 -17.10 -1.97
N GLU A 267 -3.84 -17.98 -1.88
CA GLU A 267 -3.90 -19.22 -2.62
C GLU A 267 -3.94 -19.02 -4.15
N ILE A 268 -4.59 -17.94 -4.61
CA ILE A 268 -4.67 -17.59 -6.04
C ILE A 268 -3.28 -17.29 -6.59
N TRP A 269 -2.53 -16.46 -5.88
CA TRP A 269 -1.20 -16.03 -6.32
C TRP A 269 -0.17 -17.13 -6.13
N ALA A 270 -0.26 -17.94 -5.05
CA ALA A 270 0.59 -19.10 -4.81
C ALA A 270 0.41 -20.16 -5.90
N ALA A 271 -0.85 -20.49 -6.27
CA ALA A 271 -1.14 -21.42 -7.37
C ALA A 271 -0.60 -20.91 -8.71
N LYS A 272 -0.79 -19.61 -9.00
CA LYS A 272 -0.27 -18.99 -10.21
C LYS A 272 1.26 -19.04 -10.27
N PHE A 273 1.92 -18.78 -9.15
CA PHE A 273 3.38 -18.87 -9.06
C PHE A 273 3.88 -20.32 -9.18
N ALA A 274 3.22 -21.28 -8.54
CA ALA A 274 3.55 -22.70 -8.69
C ALA A 274 3.44 -23.16 -10.15
N LYS A 275 2.37 -22.76 -10.85
CA LYS A 275 2.21 -23.02 -12.28
C LYS A 275 3.33 -22.38 -13.11
N LEU A 276 3.72 -21.15 -12.79
CA LEU A 276 4.83 -20.47 -13.47
C LEU A 276 6.16 -21.21 -13.28
N LEU A 277 6.40 -21.83 -12.14
CA LEU A 277 7.62 -22.61 -11.88
C LEU A 277 7.61 -23.97 -12.56
N ALA A 278 6.43 -24.60 -12.69
CA ALA A 278 6.29 -25.91 -13.33
C ALA A 278 6.50 -25.87 -14.86
N GLY A 279 6.14 -24.80 -15.53
CA GLY A 279 6.34 -24.62 -16.98
C GLY A 279 5.07 -24.30 -17.70
#